data_2f70f6ecf3a9a6da9ced1181131926ab
#
_entry.id   2f70f6ecf3a9a6da9ced1181131926ab
#
_cell.length_a   1.000
_cell.length_b   1.000
_cell.length_c   1.000
_cell.angle_alpha   90.00
_cell.angle_beta   90.00
_cell.angle_gamma   90.00
#
_symmetry.space_group_name_H-M   'P 1'
#
loop_
_entity.id
_entity.type
_entity.pdbx_description
1 polymer ?
#
loop_
_entity_poly.entity_id
_entity_poly.type
_entity_poly.pdbx_seq_one_letter_code
_entity_poly.pdbx_strand_id
1 'polypeptide(L)'
;MKKLLVKIVAFSFLVAGFSTSSFAADCSGITMKDTKGVAGGKYPQQYELSEYEKAAGCKMKFSENPNIKSINATIQGNPKLKGVKSRLPKEPLVVVPYDSIGKYGGTLKFLSNATEAGTSDMLSTRHVNLVRFDDDLSTIVPNVAKDYKWNSDFTKLTFY
;
A
#
# COMPACT_ATOMS: atom_id res chain seq x y z
N MET A 1 47.27 -60.69 28.02
CA MET A 1 46.12 -60.30 27.17
C MET A 1 45.29 -59.27 27.90
N LYS A 2 45.50 -57.95 27.65
CA LYS A 2 44.81 -56.86 28.30
C LYS A 2 43.64 -56.48 27.46
N LYS A 3 42.42 -56.60 27.97
CA LYS A 3 41.20 -56.18 27.33
C LYS A 3 41.03 -54.64 27.50
N LEU A 4 41.06 -53.93 26.40
CA LEU A 4 40.83 -52.47 26.34
C LEU A 4 39.32 -52.21 26.30
N LEU A 5 38.77 -51.62 27.37
CA LEU A 5 37.37 -51.18 27.44
C LEU A 5 37.28 -49.80 26.82
N VAL A 6 36.67 -49.70 25.63
CA VAL A 6 36.30 -48.42 25.00
C VAL A 6 35.00 -47.95 25.60
N LYS A 7 35.04 -46.86 26.36
CA LYS A 7 33.83 -46.14 26.85
C LYS A 7 33.37 -45.21 25.73
N ILE A 8 32.24 -45.55 25.11
CA ILE A 8 31.54 -44.65 24.20
C ILE A 8 30.77 -43.65 25.06
N VAL A 9 31.20 -42.39 25.05
CA VAL A 9 30.44 -41.27 25.64
C VAL A 9 29.50 -40.78 24.57
N ALA A 10 28.21 -41.08 24.72
CA ALA A 10 27.16 -40.51 23.87
C ALA A 10 26.95 -39.02 24.25
N PHE A 11 27.40 -38.15 23.36
CA PHE A 11 27.19 -36.73 23.50
C PHE A 11 25.79 -36.40 22.91
N SER A 12 24.78 -36.32 23.77
CA SER A 12 23.44 -35.87 23.37
C SER A 12 23.46 -34.38 23.06
N PHE A 13 23.48 -34.03 21.78
CA PHE A 13 23.24 -32.66 21.33
C PHE A 13 21.78 -32.30 21.59
N LEU A 14 21.53 -31.54 22.64
CA LEU A 14 20.25 -30.86 22.87
C LEU A 14 20.20 -29.72 21.86
N VAL A 15 19.52 -29.96 20.72
CA VAL A 15 19.16 -28.89 19.79
C VAL A 15 18.06 -28.07 20.45
N ALA A 16 18.45 -27.03 21.18
CA ALA A 16 17.52 -25.99 21.59
C ALA A 16 17.00 -25.31 20.33
N GLY A 17 15.80 -25.64 19.92
CA GLY A 17 15.11 -24.96 18.85
C GLY A 17 14.89 -23.50 19.22
N PHE A 18 15.76 -22.62 18.75
CA PHE A 18 15.48 -21.19 18.76
C PHE A 18 14.36 -20.95 17.77
N SER A 19 13.13 -20.86 18.30
CA SER A 19 12.00 -20.28 17.58
C SER A 19 12.32 -18.79 17.37
N THR A 20 12.97 -18.48 16.26
CA THR A 20 13.11 -17.08 15.84
C THR A 20 11.71 -16.59 15.49
N SER A 21 11.08 -15.85 16.40
CA SER A 21 9.92 -15.04 16.07
C SER A 21 10.39 -14.05 15.02
N SER A 22 10.17 -14.35 13.75
CA SER A 22 10.41 -13.40 12.67
C SER A 22 9.35 -12.31 12.81
N PHE A 23 9.71 -11.20 13.48
CA PHE A 23 8.93 -9.99 13.39
C PHE A 23 8.97 -9.56 11.92
N ALA A 24 7.81 -9.50 11.28
CA ALA A 24 7.73 -8.99 9.92
C ALA A 24 8.27 -7.55 9.90
N ALA A 25 9.16 -7.27 8.96
CA ALA A 25 9.71 -5.95 8.77
C ALA A 25 8.60 -4.93 8.45
N ASP A 26 8.85 -3.66 8.76
CA ASP A 26 7.99 -2.56 8.34
C ASP A 26 8.18 -2.34 6.82
N CYS A 27 7.10 -2.15 6.08
CA CYS A 27 7.14 -1.89 4.64
C CYS A 27 7.59 -0.47 4.28
N SER A 28 7.94 0.37 5.24
CA SER A 28 8.41 1.74 4.96
C SER A 28 9.72 1.71 4.16
N GLY A 29 9.79 2.53 3.12
CA GLY A 29 11.00 2.71 2.31
C GLY A 29 11.12 1.86 1.04
N ILE A 30 10.15 1.00 0.74
CA ILE A 30 10.12 0.31 -0.56
C ILE A 30 9.59 1.28 -1.64
N THR A 31 10.38 1.46 -2.69
CA THR A 31 10.03 2.35 -3.81
C THR A 31 10.22 1.64 -5.15
N MET A 32 9.65 2.18 -6.22
CA MET A 32 9.84 1.65 -7.58
C MET A 32 11.28 1.79 -8.06
N LYS A 33 11.96 2.84 -7.66
CA LYS A 33 13.37 3.09 -8.00
C LYS A 33 14.29 2.07 -7.33
N ASP A 34 13.94 1.63 -6.13
CA ASP A 34 14.65 0.59 -5.40
C ASP A 34 13.93 -0.75 -5.58
N THR A 35 13.79 -1.19 -6.80
CA THR A 35 13.03 -2.38 -7.21
C THR A 35 13.57 -3.70 -6.65
N LYS A 36 14.26 -3.68 -5.56
CA LYS A 36 14.70 -4.88 -4.87
C LYS A 36 13.52 -5.68 -4.35
N GLY A 37 12.73 -6.17 -5.30
CA GLY A 37 12.11 -7.41 -5.06
C GLY A 37 10.62 -7.44 -4.72
N VAL A 38 9.82 -6.43 -4.97
CA VAL A 38 8.38 -6.67 -4.99
C VAL A 38 7.98 -7.02 -6.42
N ALA A 39 7.75 -8.33 -6.66
CA ALA A 39 7.20 -8.77 -7.94
C ALA A 39 5.89 -8.01 -8.22
N GLY A 40 5.69 -7.61 -9.48
CA GLY A 40 4.50 -6.88 -9.89
C GLY A 40 3.21 -7.58 -9.49
N GLY A 41 2.23 -6.81 -9.03
CA GLY A 41 0.85 -7.26 -8.86
C GLY A 41 0.16 -7.47 -10.21
N LYS A 42 -1.15 -7.68 -10.19
CA LYS A 42 -1.98 -7.78 -11.41
C LYS A 42 -1.85 -6.54 -12.30
N TYR A 43 -1.65 -5.38 -11.68
CA TYR A 43 -1.48 -4.10 -12.36
C TYR A 43 -0.14 -3.45 -11.98
N PRO A 44 0.44 -2.63 -12.88
CA PRO A 44 1.69 -1.93 -12.57
C PRO A 44 1.60 -1.12 -11.28
N GLN A 45 2.60 -1.25 -10.42
CA GLN A 45 2.76 -0.51 -9.15
C GLN A 45 1.60 -0.64 -8.14
N GLN A 46 0.62 -1.49 -8.40
CA GLN A 46 -0.59 -1.61 -7.59
C GLN A 46 -0.76 -3.02 -7.07
N TYR A 47 -1.16 -3.11 -5.81
CA TYR A 47 -1.37 -4.36 -5.09
C TYR A 47 -2.58 -4.26 -4.17
N GLU A 48 -3.21 -5.37 -3.89
CA GLU A 48 -4.00 -5.49 -2.66
C GLU A 48 -3.06 -5.54 -1.45
N LEU A 49 -3.54 -5.09 -0.29
CA LEU A 49 -2.71 -5.05 0.92
C LEU A 49 -2.10 -6.41 1.25
N SER A 50 -2.91 -7.44 1.27
CA SER A 50 -2.45 -8.81 1.59
C SER A 50 -1.45 -9.35 0.57
N GLU A 51 -1.63 -9.05 -0.70
CA GLU A 51 -0.72 -9.41 -1.80
C GLU A 51 0.63 -8.69 -1.63
N TYR A 52 0.59 -7.39 -1.37
CA TYR A 52 1.80 -6.59 -1.15
C TYR A 52 2.61 -7.07 0.06
N GLU A 53 1.95 -7.23 1.20
CA GLU A 53 2.60 -7.71 2.43
C GLU A 53 3.28 -9.07 2.24
N LYS A 54 2.63 -9.97 1.51
CA LYS A 54 3.19 -11.29 1.18
C LYS A 54 4.39 -11.18 0.24
N ALA A 55 4.27 -10.41 -0.84
CA ALA A 55 5.33 -10.24 -1.83
C ALA A 55 6.57 -9.52 -1.26
N ALA A 56 6.35 -8.49 -0.45
CA ALA A 56 7.40 -7.68 0.16
C ALA A 56 7.99 -8.30 1.45
N GLY A 57 7.33 -9.31 2.03
CA GLY A 57 7.77 -9.91 3.30
C GLY A 57 7.69 -8.96 4.49
N CYS A 58 6.79 -7.98 4.45
CA CYS A 58 6.67 -6.93 5.47
C CYS A 58 5.21 -6.74 5.90
N LYS A 59 4.98 -5.91 6.92
CA LYS A 59 3.64 -5.53 7.38
C LYS A 59 3.45 -4.02 7.30
N MET A 60 2.36 -3.61 6.66
CA MET A 60 2.00 -2.20 6.54
C MET A 60 1.49 -1.64 7.87
N LYS A 61 1.99 -0.48 8.23
CA LYS A 61 1.50 0.30 9.37
C LYS A 61 0.85 1.58 8.87
N PHE A 62 -0.42 1.76 9.23
CA PHE A 62 -1.17 2.95 8.88
C PHE A 62 -1.11 3.96 10.04
N SER A 63 -0.58 5.14 9.75
CA SER A 63 -0.53 6.25 10.70
C SER A 63 -1.55 7.33 10.33
N GLU A 64 -2.06 8.01 11.33
CA GLU A 64 -2.97 9.14 11.12
C GLU A 64 -2.18 10.34 10.59
N ASN A 65 -2.84 11.16 9.76
CA ASN A 65 -2.29 12.46 9.39
C ASN A 65 -2.06 13.30 10.65
N PRO A 66 -0.84 13.79 10.94
CA PRO A 66 -0.56 14.56 12.13
C PRO A 66 -1.40 15.83 12.25
N ASN A 67 -1.90 16.35 11.13
CA ASN A 67 -2.73 17.55 11.09
C ASN A 67 -4.25 17.26 11.18
N ILE A 68 -4.66 16.03 11.48
CA ILE A 68 -6.09 15.64 11.48
C ILE A 68 -6.96 16.53 12.39
N LYS A 69 -6.43 16.98 13.50
CA LYS A 69 -7.15 17.86 14.44
C LYS A 69 -7.44 19.22 13.81
N SER A 70 -6.44 19.84 13.19
CA SER A 70 -6.60 21.14 12.53
C SER A 70 -7.49 21.03 11.28
N ILE A 71 -7.34 19.95 10.49
CA ILE A 71 -8.22 19.67 9.36
C ILE A 71 -9.67 19.56 9.83
N ASN A 72 -9.93 18.76 10.87
CA ASN A 72 -11.27 18.62 11.42
C ASN A 72 -11.84 19.94 11.99
N ALA A 73 -11.01 20.84 12.47
CA ALA A 73 -11.46 22.13 12.95
C ALA A 73 -12.00 23.04 11.82
N THR A 74 -11.47 22.89 10.61
CA THR A 74 -11.90 23.68 9.44
C THR A 74 -13.15 23.13 8.75
N ILE A 75 -13.53 21.87 8.99
CA ILE A 75 -14.70 21.27 8.37
C ILE A 75 -15.97 21.89 8.94
N GLN A 76 -16.80 22.47 8.04
CA GLN A 76 -18.09 23.05 8.36
C GLN A 76 -19.18 22.36 7.52
N GLY A 77 -20.37 22.17 8.07
CA GLY A 77 -21.51 21.59 7.37
C GLY A 77 -21.40 20.09 7.03
N ASN A 78 -20.28 19.43 7.36
CA ASN A 78 -20.05 18.02 7.13
C ASN A 78 -19.55 17.32 8.40
N PRO A 79 -19.74 16.00 8.52
CA PRO A 79 -19.15 15.23 9.63
C PRO A 79 -17.63 15.34 9.66
N LYS A 80 -17.06 15.35 10.85
CA LYS A 80 -15.61 15.31 11.05
C LYS A 80 -15.05 13.98 10.55
N LEU A 81 -13.82 14.01 10.05
CA LEU A 81 -13.11 12.79 9.65
C LEU A 81 -12.89 11.87 10.85
N LYS A 82 -13.30 10.63 10.70
CA LYS A 82 -13.01 9.57 11.68
C LYS A 82 -11.51 9.23 11.64
N GLY A 83 -11.03 8.46 12.61
CA GLY A 83 -9.65 7.96 12.62
C GLY A 83 -9.33 7.08 11.41
N VAL A 84 -8.05 6.99 11.04
CA VAL A 84 -7.58 6.32 9.82
C VAL A 84 -8.12 4.89 9.69
N LYS A 85 -8.14 4.12 10.76
CA LYS A 85 -8.66 2.74 10.76
C LYS A 85 -10.14 2.63 10.35
N SER A 86 -10.93 3.66 10.60
CA SER A 86 -12.36 3.70 10.23
C SER A 86 -12.60 4.29 8.83
N ARG A 87 -11.57 4.81 8.19
CA ARG A 87 -11.62 5.40 6.85
C ARG A 87 -11.06 4.48 5.78
N LEU A 88 -10.18 3.56 6.14
CA LEU A 88 -9.62 2.59 5.22
C LEU A 88 -10.57 1.42 5.00
N PRO A 89 -10.67 0.89 3.78
CA PRO A 89 -11.32 -0.38 3.51
C PRO A 89 -10.55 -1.54 4.14
N LYS A 90 -11.13 -2.74 4.16
CA LYS A 90 -10.46 -3.95 4.68
C LYS A 90 -9.21 -4.31 3.87
N GLU A 91 -9.29 -4.15 2.57
CA GLU A 91 -8.20 -4.35 1.60
C GLU A 91 -7.96 -3.04 0.86
N PRO A 92 -7.17 -2.12 1.44
CA PRO A 92 -6.83 -0.89 0.75
C PRO A 92 -5.89 -1.16 -0.43
N LEU A 93 -6.06 -0.38 -1.49
CA LEU A 93 -5.12 -0.35 -2.59
C LEU A 93 -3.75 0.15 -2.09
N VAL A 94 -2.71 -0.62 -2.37
CA VAL A 94 -1.32 -0.22 -2.11
C VAL A 94 -0.68 0.23 -3.42
N VAL A 95 -0.25 1.46 -3.47
CA VAL A 95 0.52 2.02 -4.59
C VAL A 95 1.96 2.19 -4.12
N VAL A 96 2.89 1.57 -4.84
CA VAL A 96 4.33 1.70 -4.53
C VAL A 96 4.81 3.05 -5.04
N PRO A 97 5.35 3.93 -4.18
CA PRO A 97 5.84 5.23 -4.61
C PRO A 97 7.06 5.08 -5.52
N TYR A 98 7.26 6.00 -6.46
CA TYR A 98 8.40 5.96 -7.38
C TYR A 98 9.73 6.19 -6.64
N ASP A 99 9.87 7.31 -5.96
CA ASP A 99 11.11 7.71 -5.26
C ASP A 99 11.01 7.60 -3.74
N SER A 100 9.92 8.09 -3.17
CA SER A 100 9.76 8.15 -1.72
C SER A 100 8.30 8.33 -1.31
N ILE A 101 7.99 7.90 -0.09
CA ILE A 101 6.70 8.20 0.54
C ILE A 101 6.59 9.71 0.74
N GLY A 102 5.43 10.27 0.37
CA GLY A 102 5.14 11.69 0.56
C GLY A 102 5.12 12.12 2.03
N LYS A 103 5.30 13.41 2.25
CA LYS A 103 5.19 14.02 3.59
C LYS A 103 3.87 14.77 3.70
N TYR A 104 3.23 14.66 4.86
CA TYR A 104 2.04 15.45 5.14
C TYR A 104 2.36 16.92 5.29
N GLY A 105 1.52 17.79 4.74
CA GLY A 105 1.63 19.24 4.88
C GLY A 105 1.94 19.97 3.58
N GLY A 106 2.26 21.24 3.70
CA GLY A 106 2.49 22.12 2.57
C GLY A 106 1.23 22.75 2.00
N THR A 107 1.42 23.62 1.02
CA THR A 107 0.35 24.33 0.29
C THR A 107 0.61 24.20 -1.20
N LEU A 108 -0.33 23.61 -1.91
CA LEU A 108 -0.31 23.61 -3.37
C LEU A 108 -0.73 25.00 -3.88
N LYS A 109 0.14 25.63 -4.69
CA LYS A 109 -0.16 26.90 -5.37
C LYS A 109 -0.09 26.65 -6.86
N PHE A 110 -1.10 27.13 -7.58
CA PHE A 110 -1.15 27.02 -9.04
C PHE A 110 -1.93 28.19 -9.64
N LEU A 111 -1.81 28.38 -10.95
CA LEU A 111 -2.58 29.35 -11.71
C LEU A 111 -3.84 28.67 -12.25
N SER A 112 -4.93 29.41 -12.29
CA SER A 112 -6.20 28.96 -12.85
C SER A 112 -6.77 30.03 -13.76
N ASN A 113 -7.32 29.63 -14.90
CA ASN A 113 -8.12 30.46 -15.79
C ASN A 113 -9.60 30.42 -15.42
N ALA A 114 -10.01 29.57 -14.48
CA ALA A 114 -11.40 29.45 -14.08
C ALA A 114 -11.83 30.66 -13.26
N THR A 115 -12.88 31.34 -13.70
CA THR A 115 -13.47 32.48 -12.98
C THR A 115 -14.22 32.08 -11.72
N GLU A 116 -14.57 30.80 -11.60
CA GLU A 116 -15.36 30.23 -10.50
C GLU A 116 -14.46 29.50 -9.48
N ALA A 117 -13.61 30.23 -8.78
CA ALA A 117 -12.75 29.72 -7.72
C ALA A 117 -11.91 28.47 -8.10
N GLY A 118 -11.49 28.35 -9.37
CA GLY A 118 -10.69 27.24 -9.85
C GLY A 118 -11.41 25.89 -9.88
N THR A 119 -12.72 25.86 -9.88
CA THR A 119 -13.51 24.63 -9.72
C THR A 119 -13.16 23.58 -10.78
N SER A 120 -13.06 23.97 -12.06
CA SER A 120 -12.71 23.08 -13.16
C SER A 120 -11.25 22.57 -13.06
N ASP A 121 -10.32 23.44 -12.70
CA ASP A 121 -8.90 23.07 -12.60
C ASP A 121 -8.61 22.18 -11.38
N MET A 122 -9.47 22.25 -10.37
CA MET A 122 -9.38 21.40 -9.17
C MET A 122 -10.05 20.04 -9.31
N LEU A 123 -10.69 19.73 -10.43
CA LEU A 123 -11.41 18.45 -10.60
C LEU A 123 -10.49 17.25 -10.43
N SER A 124 -9.29 17.29 -11.00
CA SER A 124 -8.31 16.20 -10.91
C SER A 124 -7.83 15.92 -9.47
N THR A 125 -7.87 16.92 -8.60
CA THR A 125 -7.48 16.78 -7.19
C THR A 125 -8.63 16.46 -6.25
N ARG A 126 -9.88 16.75 -6.67
CA ARG A 126 -11.10 16.52 -5.87
C ARG A 126 -11.81 15.23 -6.20
N HIS A 127 -11.75 14.80 -7.46
CA HIS A 127 -12.49 13.66 -7.94
C HIS A 127 -11.61 12.42 -7.94
N VAL A 128 -12.20 11.33 -7.50
CA VAL A 128 -11.55 10.03 -7.49
C VAL A 128 -12.34 9.13 -8.44
N ASN A 129 -11.74 8.73 -9.55
CA ASN A 129 -12.37 7.91 -10.56
C ASN A 129 -12.37 6.42 -10.17
N LEU A 130 -13.27 5.64 -10.76
CA LEU A 130 -13.32 4.19 -10.58
C LEU A 130 -12.04 3.51 -11.05
N VAL A 131 -11.50 3.97 -12.16
CA VAL A 131 -10.25 3.52 -12.77
C VAL A 131 -9.40 4.74 -13.15
N ARG A 132 -8.12 4.55 -13.36
CA ARG A 132 -7.19 5.59 -13.85
C ARG A 132 -6.24 4.99 -14.89
N PHE A 133 -5.50 5.81 -15.60
CA PHE A 133 -4.31 5.36 -16.33
C PHE A 133 -3.15 5.11 -15.36
N ASP A 134 -2.29 4.18 -15.72
CA ASP A 134 -0.98 4.03 -15.08
C ASP A 134 -0.02 5.18 -15.46
N ASP A 135 1.21 5.12 -14.98
CA ASP A 135 2.16 6.23 -15.16
C ASP A 135 2.66 6.38 -16.59
N ASP A 136 2.57 5.34 -17.42
CA ASP A 136 2.94 5.39 -18.84
C ASP A 136 1.75 5.67 -19.77
N LEU A 137 0.56 5.88 -19.21
CA LEU A 137 -0.69 6.15 -19.91
C LEU A 137 -1.14 5.05 -20.90
N SER A 138 -0.60 3.86 -20.76
CA SER A 138 -0.88 2.73 -21.65
C SER A 138 -1.93 1.77 -21.11
N THR A 139 -1.97 1.60 -19.80
CA THR A 139 -2.82 0.63 -19.13
C THR A 139 -3.86 1.32 -18.25
N ILE A 140 -5.11 0.86 -18.34
CA ILE A 140 -6.16 1.27 -17.40
C ILE A 140 -6.04 0.39 -16.15
N VAL A 141 -5.87 1.03 -14.99
CA VAL A 141 -5.69 0.36 -13.72
C VAL A 141 -6.81 0.71 -12.74
N PRO A 142 -7.16 -0.19 -11.80
CA PRO A 142 -8.11 0.09 -10.74
C PRO A 142 -7.73 1.31 -9.90
N ASN A 143 -8.75 1.97 -9.35
CA ASN A 143 -8.57 3.05 -8.37
C ASN A 143 -9.57 2.89 -7.24
N VAL A 144 -10.80 3.43 -7.34
CA VAL A 144 -11.86 3.14 -6.36
C VAL A 144 -12.44 1.75 -6.58
N ALA A 145 -12.65 1.36 -7.85
CA ALA A 145 -13.00 -0.01 -8.16
C ALA A 145 -11.79 -0.92 -7.95
N LYS A 146 -12.03 -2.10 -7.40
CA LYS A 146 -11.01 -3.13 -7.19
C LYS A 146 -10.57 -3.78 -8.51
N ASP A 147 -11.51 -3.91 -9.44
CA ASP A 147 -11.29 -4.53 -10.74
C ASP A 147 -12.37 -4.06 -11.73
N TYR A 148 -12.18 -4.37 -13.00
CA TYR A 148 -13.18 -4.18 -14.04
C TYR A 148 -13.09 -5.27 -15.10
N LYS A 149 -14.21 -5.56 -15.75
CA LYS A 149 -14.27 -6.59 -16.79
C LYS A 149 -15.30 -6.25 -17.86
N TRP A 150 -14.89 -6.38 -19.12
CA TRP A 150 -15.78 -6.41 -20.25
C TRP A 150 -16.36 -7.81 -20.46
N ASN A 151 -17.60 -7.89 -20.94
CA ASN A 151 -18.12 -9.12 -21.49
C ASN A 151 -17.47 -9.41 -22.87
N SER A 152 -17.74 -10.58 -23.44
CA SER A 152 -17.06 -11.06 -24.67
C SER A 152 -17.32 -10.20 -25.91
N ASP A 153 -18.44 -9.50 -25.96
CA ASP A 153 -18.85 -8.66 -27.11
C ASP A 153 -18.66 -7.16 -26.85
N PHE A 154 -18.00 -6.79 -25.73
CA PHE A 154 -17.70 -5.42 -25.34
C PHE A 154 -18.92 -4.49 -25.18
N THR A 155 -20.12 -5.06 -25.00
CA THR A 155 -21.35 -4.27 -24.81
C THR A 155 -21.61 -3.93 -23.35
N LYS A 156 -20.94 -4.64 -22.40
CA LYS A 156 -21.12 -4.45 -20.96
C LYS A 156 -19.78 -4.37 -20.22
N LEU A 157 -19.58 -3.28 -19.50
CA LEU A 157 -18.48 -3.11 -18.57
C LEU A 157 -18.99 -3.29 -17.14
N THR A 158 -18.33 -4.15 -16.38
CA THR A 158 -18.63 -4.40 -14.94
C THR A 158 -17.46 -3.92 -14.10
N PHE A 159 -17.74 -3.16 -13.04
CA PHE A 159 -16.80 -2.76 -12.01
C PHE A 159 -17.05 -3.57 -10.73
N TYR A 160 -15.99 -3.91 -10.02
CA TYR A 160 -16.01 -4.68 -8.78
C TYR A 160 -15.50 -3.86 -7.60
#